data_a9e56e1c469a00ec97f6e4d0d8fb45e5
#
_entry.id   a9e56e1c469a00ec97f6e4d0d8fb45e5
#
_cell.length_a   1.000
_cell.length_b   1.000
_cell.length_c   1.000
_cell.angle_alpha   90.00
_cell.angle_beta   90.00
_cell.angle_gamma   90.00
#
_symmetry.space_group_name_H-M   'P 1'
#
loop_
_entity.id
_entity.type
_entity.pdbx_description
1 polymer ?
#
loop_
_entity_poly.entity_id
_entity_poly.type
_entity_poly.pdbx_seq_one_letter_code
_entity_poly.pdbx_strand_id
1 'polypeptide(L)'
;MLIGEYTHTIDDKNRVSLPSKFRSLMGKKIVITPGLDQCLFAFTVKEWEKIAGKLSENSSILSSDMRSFTRYMFGGASEVEVDNIGRVLVPDFLKERANLKTKVVLIGVQNRVEIWNEKSWSDYKKQVEKGADGLAEKLSGLGIM
;
A
#
# COMPACT_ATOMS: atom_id res chain seq x y z
N MET A 1 1.45 -15.83 1.89
CA MET A 1 2.28 -14.64 2.18
C MET A 1 2.19 -13.64 1.04
N LEU A 2 2.02 -12.37 1.37
CA LEU A 2 1.93 -11.30 0.37
C LEU A 2 3.33 -10.90 -0.07
N ILE A 3 3.80 -11.49 -1.15
CA ILE A 3 5.11 -11.21 -1.74
C ILE A 3 4.99 -11.21 -3.27
N GLY A 4 5.95 -10.57 -3.91
CA GLY A 4 6.03 -10.54 -5.37
C GLY A 4 5.50 -9.25 -5.98
N GLU A 5 5.73 -9.10 -7.25
CA GLU A 5 5.45 -7.91 -8.05
C GLU A 5 4.65 -8.30 -9.28
N TYR A 6 3.55 -7.60 -9.52
CA TYR A 6 2.63 -7.89 -10.61
C TYR A 6 2.22 -6.61 -11.31
N THR A 7 2.21 -6.61 -12.64
CA THR A 7 1.71 -5.49 -13.43
C THR A 7 0.30 -5.79 -13.90
N HIS A 8 -0.62 -4.90 -13.58
CA HIS A 8 -2.03 -4.98 -13.99
C HIS A 8 -2.46 -3.65 -14.59
N THR A 9 -3.72 -3.57 -14.99
CA THR A 9 -4.30 -2.33 -15.49
C THR A 9 -5.38 -1.85 -14.53
N ILE A 10 -5.55 -0.53 -14.47
CA ILE A 10 -6.72 0.07 -13.86
C ILE A 10 -7.68 0.45 -14.99
N ASP A 11 -8.94 0.04 -14.89
CA ASP A 11 -9.92 0.29 -15.94
C ASP A 11 -10.52 1.71 -15.84
N ASP A 12 -11.39 2.05 -16.78
CA ASP A 12 -12.03 3.38 -16.85
C ASP A 12 -13.00 3.65 -15.69
N LYS A 13 -13.36 2.62 -14.93
CA LYS A 13 -14.18 2.72 -13.72
C LYS A 13 -13.34 2.62 -12.44
N ASN A 14 -12.04 2.84 -12.54
CA ASN A 14 -11.10 2.80 -11.42
C ASN A 14 -11.01 1.43 -10.72
N ARG A 15 -11.24 0.35 -11.44
CA ARG A 15 -11.14 -1.01 -10.89
C ARG A 15 -9.80 -1.62 -11.26
N VAL A 16 -9.18 -2.25 -10.27
CA VAL A 16 -7.92 -2.98 -10.40
C VAL A 16 -8.15 -4.43 -10.00
N SER A 17 -7.72 -5.37 -10.83
CA SER A 17 -7.74 -6.78 -10.47
C SER A 17 -6.60 -7.11 -9.53
N LEU A 18 -6.93 -7.76 -8.42
CA LEU A 18 -5.90 -8.29 -7.52
C LEU A 18 -5.29 -9.54 -8.16
N PRO A 19 -3.96 -9.69 -8.11
CA PRO A 19 -3.34 -10.96 -8.47
C PRO A 19 -3.97 -12.10 -7.67
N SER A 20 -4.17 -13.25 -8.31
CA SER A 20 -4.85 -14.39 -7.68
C SER A 20 -4.20 -14.81 -6.36
N LYS A 21 -2.87 -14.73 -6.27
CA LYS A 21 -2.14 -15.02 -5.04
C LYS A 21 -2.50 -14.07 -3.89
N PHE A 22 -2.69 -12.79 -4.19
CA PHE A 22 -3.07 -11.81 -3.18
C PHE A 22 -4.55 -11.94 -2.81
N ARG A 23 -5.38 -12.18 -3.80
CA ARG A 23 -6.83 -12.30 -3.62
C ARG A 23 -7.18 -13.35 -2.58
N SER A 24 -6.56 -14.52 -2.64
CA SER A 24 -6.84 -15.60 -1.70
C SER A 24 -6.45 -15.26 -0.26
N LEU A 25 -5.50 -14.34 -0.08
CA LEU A 25 -5.01 -13.93 1.24
C LEU A 25 -5.68 -12.69 1.79
N MET A 26 -6.26 -11.86 0.94
CA MET A 26 -6.80 -10.56 1.35
C MET A 26 -8.27 -10.59 1.75
N GLY A 27 -9.01 -11.60 1.32
CA GLY A 27 -10.42 -11.73 1.68
C GLY A 27 -11.36 -10.88 0.82
N LYS A 28 -12.58 -10.69 1.30
CA LYS A 28 -13.65 -10.04 0.54
C LYS A 28 -13.72 -8.53 0.74
N LYS A 29 -13.04 -8.01 1.72
CA LYS A 29 -12.98 -6.57 2.03
C LYS A 29 -11.55 -6.20 2.38
N ILE A 30 -11.09 -5.10 1.83
CA ILE A 30 -9.76 -4.56 2.11
C ILE A 30 -9.86 -3.08 2.43
N VAL A 31 -8.79 -2.52 2.98
CA VAL A 31 -8.70 -1.10 3.26
C VAL A 31 -7.58 -0.52 2.40
N ILE A 32 -7.91 0.45 1.56
CA ILE A 32 -6.94 1.16 0.74
C ILE A 32 -6.67 2.51 1.38
N THR A 33 -5.40 2.85 1.56
CA THR A 33 -4.97 4.09 2.21
C THR A 33 -3.94 4.79 1.35
N PRO A 34 -3.74 6.11 1.55
CA PRO A 34 -2.52 6.70 1.03
C PRO A 34 -1.32 6.00 1.65
N GLY A 35 -0.31 5.77 0.85
CA GLY A 35 0.94 5.18 1.33
C GLY A 35 2.03 6.23 1.51
N LEU A 36 3.25 5.77 1.61
CA LEU A 36 4.43 6.60 1.61
C LEU A 36 5.14 6.44 0.26
N ASP A 37 5.98 7.39 -0.12
CA ASP A 37 6.65 7.42 -1.43
C ASP A 37 5.68 7.50 -2.62
N GLN A 38 4.51 8.13 -2.41
CA GLN A 38 3.50 8.38 -3.43
C GLN A 38 2.84 7.12 -4.01
N CYS A 39 2.77 6.06 -3.24
CA CYS A 39 1.97 4.89 -3.59
C CYS A 39 0.75 4.77 -2.69
N LEU A 40 -0.07 3.76 -2.94
CA LEU A 40 -1.17 3.39 -2.05
C LEU A 40 -0.80 2.12 -1.28
N PHE A 41 -1.31 2.02 -0.07
CA PHE A 41 -1.26 0.78 0.71
C PHE A 41 -2.62 0.12 0.68
N ALA A 42 -2.64 -1.19 0.53
CA ALA A 42 -3.85 -2.00 0.63
C ALA A 42 -3.63 -3.06 1.70
N PHE A 43 -4.49 -3.05 2.70
CA PHE A 43 -4.39 -3.94 3.85
C PHE A 43 -5.59 -4.89 3.89
N THR A 44 -5.38 -6.06 4.45
CA THR A 44 -6.51 -6.84 4.96
C THR A 44 -7.15 -6.06 6.10
N VAL A 45 -8.42 -6.32 6.38
CA VAL A 45 -9.09 -5.68 7.53
C VAL A 45 -8.33 -5.96 8.82
N LYS A 46 -7.84 -7.19 8.99
CA LYS A 46 -7.08 -7.60 10.18
C LYS A 46 -5.78 -6.81 10.36
N GLU A 47 -5.00 -6.64 9.27
CA GLU A 47 -3.77 -5.87 9.34
C GLU A 47 -4.04 -4.39 9.57
N TRP A 48 -5.09 -3.86 8.95
CA TRP A 48 -5.48 -2.48 9.19
C TRP A 48 -5.85 -2.24 10.65
N GLU A 49 -6.61 -3.16 11.27
CA GLU A 49 -6.96 -3.05 12.68
C GLU A 49 -5.72 -3.03 13.58
N LYS A 50 -4.71 -3.83 13.27
CA LYS A 50 -3.44 -3.81 14.01
C LYS A 50 -2.75 -2.45 13.92
N ILE A 51 -2.65 -1.90 12.72
CA ILE A 51 -2.02 -0.60 12.49
C ILE A 51 -2.82 0.51 13.16
N ALA A 52 -4.13 0.50 12.99
CA ALA A 52 -5.02 1.46 13.61
C ALA A 52 -4.90 1.44 15.13
N GLY A 53 -4.82 0.24 15.72
CA GLY A 53 -4.62 0.08 17.15
C GLY A 53 -3.30 0.67 17.63
N LYS A 54 -2.21 0.39 16.92
CA LYS A 54 -0.89 0.94 17.26
C LYS A 54 -0.84 2.46 17.16
N LEU A 55 -1.45 3.02 16.11
CA LEU A 55 -1.52 4.47 15.95
C LEU A 55 -2.35 5.11 17.05
N SER A 56 -3.45 4.48 17.44
CA SER A 56 -4.31 4.99 18.52
C SER A 56 -3.64 4.91 19.90
N GLU A 57 -2.95 3.82 20.19
CA GLU A 57 -2.26 3.62 21.47
C GLU A 57 -1.10 4.58 21.67
N ASN A 58 -0.35 4.84 20.59
CA ASN A 58 0.86 5.65 20.66
C ASN A 58 0.65 7.09 20.26
N SER A 59 -0.58 7.46 19.87
CA SER A 59 -0.86 8.82 19.45
C SER A 59 -1.13 9.74 20.63
N SER A 60 -0.40 10.86 20.68
CA SER A 60 -0.72 11.96 21.55
C SER A 60 -1.47 13.02 20.76
N ILE A 61 -2.67 13.37 21.20
CA ILE A 61 -3.45 14.47 20.59
C ILE A 61 -2.65 15.78 20.68
N LEU A 62 -1.76 15.88 21.66
CA LEU A 62 -0.95 17.07 21.87
C LEU A 62 0.20 17.19 20.87
N SER A 63 0.59 16.10 20.22
CA SER A 63 1.63 16.11 19.19
C SER A 63 1.07 16.53 17.85
N SER A 64 1.61 17.61 17.30
CA SER A 64 1.24 18.07 15.94
C SER A 64 1.54 17.03 14.87
N ASP A 65 2.67 16.35 14.98
CA ASP A 65 3.06 15.32 14.02
C ASP A 65 2.09 14.14 14.07
N MET A 66 1.72 13.68 15.25
CA MET A 66 0.76 12.59 15.39
C MET A 66 -0.63 12.99 14.86
N ARG A 67 -1.09 14.19 15.14
CA ARG A 67 -2.35 14.67 14.60
C ARG A 67 -2.34 14.70 13.08
N SER A 68 -1.25 15.17 12.49
CA SER A 68 -1.10 15.23 11.03
C SER A 68 -1.07 13.85 10.42
N PHE A 69 -0.30 12.95 10.99
CA PHE A 69 -0.16 11.59 10.46
C PHE A 69 -1.45 10.78 10.59
N THR A 70 -2.14 10.87 11.73
CA THR A 70 -3.43 10.18 11.92
C THR A 70 -4.48 10.72 10.95
N ARG A 71 -4.53 12.02 10.72
CA ARG A 71 -5.42 12.61 9.71
C ARG A 71 -5.11 12.10 8.31
N TYR A 72 -3.83 12.00 7.97
CA TYR A 72 -3.36 11.48 6.68
C TYR A 72 -3.82 10.04 6.49
N MET A 73 -3.55 9.18 7.44
CA MET A 73 -3.84 7.75 7.33
C MET A 73 -5.33 7.44 7.46
N PHE A 74 -5.98 7.91 8.52
CA PHE A 74 -7.39 7.60 8.76
C PHE A 74 -8.33 8.38 7.85
N GLY A 75 -8.04 9.65 7.61
CA GLY A 75 -8.86 10.47 6.73
C GLY A 75 -8.77 10.04 5.27
N GLY A 76 -7.64 9.46 4.87
CA GLY A 76 -7.42 8.96 3.53
C GLY A 76 -7.80 7.50 3.32
N ALA A 77 -8.17 6.78 4.37
CA ALA A 77 -8.51 5.36 4.27
C ALA A 77 -9.90 5.14 3.68
N SER A 78 -10.05 4.09 2.90
CA SER A 78 -11.34 3.68 2.32
C SER A 78 -11.47 2.17 2.40
N GLU A 79 -12.58 1.70 2.99
CA GLU A 79 -12.94 0.29 2.94
C GLU A 79 -13.56 -0.01 1.58
N VAL A 80 -13.06 -1.01 0.90
CA VAL A 80 -13.57 -1.41 -0.41
C VAL A 80 -13.78 -2.91 -0.44
N GLU A 81 -14.80 -3.33 -1.19
CA GLU A 81 -15.09 -4.75 -1.38
C GLU A 81 -14.32 -5.29 -2.58
N VAL A 82 -13.89 -6.54 -2.47
CA VAL A 82 -13.35 -7.29 -3.60
C VAL A 82 -14.52 -7.94 -4.32
N ASP A 83 -14.72 -7.64 -5.59
CA ASP A 83 -15.87 -8.19 -6.33
C ASP A 83 -15.67 -9.68 -6.67
N ASN A 84 -16.69 -10.28 -7.29
CA ASN A 84 -16.70 -11.72 -7.56
C ASN A 84 -15.58 -12.20 -8.48
N ILE A 85 -14.98 -11.30 -9.25
CA ILE A 85 -13.87 -11.63 -10.14
C ILE A 85 -12.53 -11.06 -9.66
N GLY A 86 -12.48 -10.60 -8.42
CA GLY A 86 -11.25 -10.19 -7.77
C GLY A 86 -10.81 -8.77 -8.02
N ARG A 87 -11.72 -7.88 -8.41
CA ARG A 87 -11.40 -6.47 -8.64
C ARG A 87 -11.77 -5.63 -7.43
N VAL A 88 -11.00 -4.57 -7.22
CA VAL A 88 -11.30 -3.55 -6.21
C VAL A 88 -11.41 -2.19 -6.88
N LEU A 89 -12.31 -1.36 -6.36
CA LEU A 89 -12.48 0.01 -6.84
C LEU A 89 -11.56 0.93 -6.05
N VAL A 90 -10.67 1.62 -6.76
CA VAL A 90 -9.79 2.62 -6.16
C VAL A 90 -10.51 3.97 -6.20
N PRO A 91 -10.79 4.60 -5.06
CA PRO A 91 -11.41 5.92 -5.05
C PRO A 91 -10.62 6.95 -5.84
N ASP A 92 -11.31 7.90 -6.48
CA ASP A 92 -10.68 8.91 -7.32
C ASP A 92 -9.56 9.67 -6.62
N PHE A 93 -9.78 10.08 -5.38
CA PHE A 93 -8.77 10.85 -4.64
C PHE A 93 -7.50 10.06 -4.36
N LEU A 94 -7.61 8.74 -4.19
CA LEU A 94 -6.45 7.86 -4.01
C LEU A 94 -5.75 7.61 -5.35
N LYS A 95 -6.52 7.46 -6.41
CA LYS A 95 -5.96 7.32 -7.76
C LYS A 95 -5.11 8.53 -8.12
N GLU A 96 -5.62 9.73 -7.86
CA GLU A 96 -4.88 10.98 -8.08
C GLU A 96 -3.65 11.07 -7.19
N ARG A 97 -3.79 10.68 -5.92
CA ARG A 97 -2.70 10.71 -4.93
C ARG A 97 -1.48 9.94 -5.40
N ALA A 98 -1.69 8.74 -5.93
CA ALA A 98 -0.62 7.89 -6.42
C ALA A 98 -0.33 8.08 -7.91
N ASN A 99 -0.99 9.02 -8.55
CA ASN A 99 -0.86 9.30 -9.98
C ASN A 99 -1.05 8.04 -10.83
N LEU A 100 -2.04 7.22 -10.49
CA LEU A 100 -2.32 5.99 -11.22
C LEU A 100 -2.87 6.30 -12.60
N LYS A 101 -2.26 5.69 -13.61
CA LYS A 101 -2.68 5.77 -15.00
C LYS A 101 -3.17 4.38 -15.42
N THR A 102 -3.06 4.05 -16.69
CA THR A 102 -3.59 2.78 -17.22
C THR A 102 -2.91 1.56 -16.59
N LYS A 103 -1.59 1.57 -16.47
CA LYS A 103 -0.84 0.46 -15.89
C LYS A 103 -0.43 0.75 -14.46
N VAL A 104 -0.63 -0.23 -13.60
CA VAL A 104 -0.28 -0.16 -12.18
C VAL A 104 0.56 -1.37 -11.81
N VAL A 105 1.39 -1.21 -10.79
CA VAL A 105 2.18 -2.31 -10.23
C VAL A 105 1.69 -2.59 -8.83
N LEU A 106 1.39 -3.86 -8.55
CA LEU A 106 0.98 -4.32 -7.23
C LEU A 106 2.12 -5.13 -6.63
N ILE A 107 2.56 -4.73 -5.45
CA ILE A 107 3.72 -5.31 -4.80
C ILE A 107 3.32 -5.81 -3.42
N GLY A 108 3.55 -7.09 -3.17
CA GLY A 108 3.38 -7.66 -1.84
C GLY A 108 4.61 -7.40 -0.98
N VAL A 109 4.41 -6.76 0.16
CA VAL A 109 5.50 -6.47 1.11
C VAL A 109 5.17 -7.04 2.49
N GLN A 110 4.61 -8.23 2.50
CA GLN A 110 4.32 -9.08 3.63
C GLN A 110 3.05 -8.67 4.38
N ASN A 111 2.98 -7.51 4.99
CA ASN A 111 1.82 -7.07 5.77
C ASN A 111 0.84 -6.18 4.97
N ARG A 112 1.15 -5.94 3.71
CA ARG A 112 0.30 -5.14 2.84
C ARG A 112 0.63 -5.38 1.37
N VAL A 113 -0.24 -4.92 0.51
CA VAL A 113 0.04 -4.75 -0.92
C VAL A 113 0.20 -3.27 -1.17
N GLU A 114 1.17 -2.89 -1.98
CA GLU A 114 1.35 -1.52 -2.44
C GLU A 114 0.88 -1.41 -3.87
N ILE A 115 0.23 -0.29 -4.20
CA ILE A 115 -0.23 -0.01 -5.56
C ILE A 115 0.50 1.23 -6.05
N TRP A 116 1.25 1.06 -7.14
CA TRP A 116 2.13 2.08 -7.69
C TRP A 116 1.78 2.43 -9.12
N ASN A 117 2.00 3.67 -9.49
CA ASN A 117 2.14 4.06 -10.90
C ASN A 117 3.33 3.28 -11.48
N GLU A 118 3.15 2.71 -12.68
CA GLU A 118 4.19 1.85 -13.28
C GLU A 118 5.53 2.56 -13.44
N LYS A 119 5.51 3.78 -13.97
CA LYS A 119 6.76 4.54 -14.18
C LYS A 119 7.43 4.92 -12.86
N SER A 120 6.64 5.39 -11.90
CA SER A 120 7.16 5.74 -10.58
C SER A 120 7.80 4.55 -9.89
N TRP A 121 7.19 3.38 -9.99
CA TRP A 121 7.76 2.15 -9.44
C TRP A 121 9.06 1.77 -10.14
N SER A 122 9.08 1.83 -11.48
CA SER A 122 10.28 1.51 -12.25
C SER A 122 11.46 2.38 -11.83
N ASP A 123 11.24 3.68 -11.70
CA ASP A 123 12.29 4.63 -11.30
C ASP A 123 12.75 4.39 -9.86
N TYR A 124 11.81 4.19 -8.94
CA TYR A 124 12.09 3.90 -7.54
C TYR A 124 12.87 2.59 -7.37
N LYS A 125 12.43 1.55 -8.06
CA LYS A 125 13.05 0.23 -8.01
C LYS A 125 14.52 0.28 -8.48
N LYS A 126 14.80 1.01 -9.54
CA LYS A 126 16.18 1.19 -10.02
C LYS A 126 17.07 1.84 -8.98
N GLN A 127 16.57 2.85 -8.29
CA GLN A 127 17.32 3.51 -7.23
C GLN A 127 17.57 2.57 -6.04
N VAL A 128 16.55 1.82 -5.63
CA VAL A 128 16.68 0.86 -4.53
C VAL A 128 17.68 -0.24 -4.88
N GLU A 129 17.59 -0.79 -6.08
CA GLU A 129 18.51 -1.84 -6.52
C GLU A 129 19.97 -1.37 -6.55
N LYS A 130 20.22 -0.13 -6.96
CA LYS A 130 21.58 0.45 -6.94
C LYS A 130 22.12 0.61 -5.53
N GLY A 131 21.26 0.93 -4.57
CA GLY A 131 21.65 1.19 -3.19
C GLY A 131 21.42 0.03 -2.23
N ALA A 132 21.01 -1.15 -2.73
CA ALA A 132 20.57 -2.26 -1.88
C ALA A 132 21.65 -2.72 -0.89
N ASP A 133 22.89 -2.85 -1.34
CA ASP A 133 23.99 -3.25 -0.46
C ASP A 133 24.22 -2.24 0.67
N GLY A 134 24.20 -0.96 0.33
CA GLY A 134 24.35 0.11 1.32
C GLY A 134 23.18 0.15 2.31
N LEU A 135 21.96 -0.10 1.85
CA LEU A 135 20.80 -0.22 2.73
C LEU A 135 20.97 -1.40 3.68
N ALA A 136 21.41 -2.55 3.18
CA ALA A 136 21.63 -3.73 4.01
C ALA A 136 22.66 -3.44 5.11
N GLU A 137 23.74 -2.73 4.79
CA GLU A 137 24.74 -2.33 5.78
C GLU A 137 24.16 -1.39 6.84
N LYS A 138 23.38 -0.40 6.43
CA LYS A 138 22.72 0.53 7.37
C LYS A 138 21.78 -0.18 8.32
N LEU A 139 21.10 -1.22 7.84
CA LEU A 139 20.11 -1.97 8.62
C LEU A 139 20.72 -3.13 9.40
N SER A 140 22.00 -3.44 9.21
CA SER A 140 22.66 -4.58 9.86
C SER A 140 22.63 -4.48 11.40
N GLY A 141 22.66 -3.27 11.93
CA GLY A 141 22.55 -3.03 13.38
C GLY A 141 21.23 -3.42 14.01
N LEU A 142 20.18 -3.69 13.20
CA LEU A 142 18.87 -4.10 13.69
C LEU A 142 18.75 -5.60 13.88
N GLY A 143 19.79 -6.37 13.57
CA GLY A 143 19.79 -7.81 13.77
C GLY A 143 18.88 -8.60 12.81
N ILE A 144 18.57 -8.05 11.65
CA ILE A 144 17.67 -8.68 10.68
C ILE A 144 18.34 -9.80 9.92
N MET A 145 19.62 -9.62 9.60
CA MET A 145 20.42 -10.63 8.89
C MET A 145 21.83 -10.66 9.44
#